data_7d462acf0e237fc800d5dcc874d524f3
#
_entry.id   7d462acf0e237fc800d5dcc874d524f3
#
_cell.length_a   1.000
_cell.length_b   1.000
_cell.length_c   1.000
_cell.angle_alpha   90.00
_cell.angle_beta   90.00
_cell.angle_gamma   90.00
#
_symmetry.space_group_name_H-M   'P 1'
#
loop_
_entity.id
_entity.type
_entity.pdbx_description
1 polymer ?
#
loop_
_entity_poly.entity_id
_entity_poly.type
_entity_poly.pdbx_seq_one_letter_code
_entity_poly.pdbx_strand_id
1 'polypeptide(L)'
;MRGPSSKDVRLPPLAAIQAFEAAARLGSFERASEELFVTASAIGKRIAMLEALLDVSLFIRSRRGATLSSAGQEYLEQVRTALDLLSDASLHKRGEPKPETLRVVSTPTFARQVLIPSLAEFTAAHPDVELEIMLSIPYLEIMPPNADVWVRFGSSKYPGLHTRQLTADPVFAVCTPGYLDAHGPFRQPADLARAQLLRCPMEPWRPWLDAAGLDWPEPSRGVWLVDLGMTLEAARAGQGIALTRRTLAAQWLDEGRLVRVFDIEIPGESQYYLCTEASRPLTRARQAFSDWLHDVCRRVSQWPRGARTSQE
;
A
#
# COMPACT_ATOMS: atom_id res chain seq x y z
N MET A 1 19.81 24.84 -18.03
CA MET A 1 20.58 23.74 -18.62
C MET A 1 19.55 22.79 -19.26
N ARG A 2 19.64 22.55 -20.58
CA ARG A 2 18.77 21.63 -21.31
C ARG A 2 19.20 20.21 -20.96
N GLY A 3 18.27 19.37 -20.48
CA GLY A 3 18.53 17.95 -20.28
C GLY A 3 18.89 17.23 -21.60
N PRO A 4 19.55 16.06 -21.55
CA PRO A 4 19.98 15.36 -22.75
C PRO A 4 18.77 15.02 -23.63
N SER A 5 18.91 15.33 -24.91
CA SER A 5 17.91 15.03 -25.94
C SER A 5 17.71 13.52 -26.04
N SER A 6 16.46 13.06 -26.16
CA SER A 6 16.07 11.64 -26.26
C SER A 6 16.62 10.89 -27.50
N LYS A 7 17.51 11.52 -28.28
CA LYS A 7 18.08 10.97 -29.52
C LYS A 7 19.37 10.15 -29.35
N ASP A 8 19.99 10.15 -28.15
CA ASP A 8 21.28 9.47 -27.94
C ASP A 8 21.22 8.21 -27.06
N VAL A 9 20.04 7.81 -26.59
CA VAL A 9 19.91 6.56 -25.82
C VAL A 9 19.81 5.39 -26.79
N ARG A 10 20.93 4.67 -26.99
CA ARG A 10 20.92 3.39 -27.72
C ARG A 10 20.20 2.34 -26.85
N LEU A 11 18.97 2.04 -27.20
CA LEU A 11 18.24 0.95 -26.55
C LEU A 11 18.87 -0.40 -26.87
N PRO A 12 19.02 -1.30 -25.89
CA PRO A 12 19.43 -2.66 -26.13
C PRO A 12 18.45 -3.39 -27.06
N PRO A 13 18.92 -4.29 -27.94
CA PRO A 13 18.02 -5.11 -28.73
C PRO A 13 17.08 -5.94 -27.85
N LEU A 14 15.79 -5.98 -28.16
CA LEU A 14 14.79 -6.73 -27.40
C LEU A 14 15.18 -8.20 -27.20
N ALA A 15 15.76 -8.84 -28.22
CA ALA A 15 16.25 -10.22 -28.13
C ALA A 15 17.39 -10.41 -27.10
N ALA A 16 18.16 -9.36 -26.81
CA ALA A 16 19.20 -9.43 -25.78
C ALA A 16 18.59 -9.25 -24.37
N ILE A 17 17.60 -8.39 -24.26
CA ILE A 17 16.82 -8.19 -23.03
C ILE A 17 16.07 -9.49 -22.67
N GLN A 18 15.39 -10.13 -23.61
CA GLN A 18 14.70 -11.40 -23.42
C GLN A 18 15.66 -12.54 -23.04
N ALA A 19 16.82 -12.61 -23.68
CA ALA A 19 17.83 -13.61 -23.35
C ALA A 19 18.39 -13.44 -21.94
N PHE A 20 18.57 -12.20 -21.49
CA PHE A 20 18.99 -11.89 -20.13
C PHE A 20 17.92 -12.26 -19.11
N GLU A 21 16.67 -11.85 -19.32
CA GLU A 21 15.54 -12.17 -18.41
C GLU A 21 15.36 -13.67 -18.26
N ALA A 22 15.25 -14.42 -19.36
CA ALA A 22 15.08 -15.86 -19.34
C ALA A 22 16.23 -16.58 -18.61
N ALA A 23 17.48 -16.18 -18.89
CA ALA A 23 18.66 -16.74 -18.24
C ALA A 23 18.69 -16.43 -16.73
N ALA A 24 18.28 -15.23 -16.34
CA ALA A 24 18.20 -14.82 -14.93
C ALA A 24 17.13 -15.57 -14.17
N ARG A 25 15.94 -15.70 -14.75
CA ARG A 25 14.78 -16.39 -14.15
C ARG A 25 14.99 -17.91 -14.05
N LEU A 26 15.53 -18.53 -15.09
CA LEU A 26 15.71 -19.98 -15.16
C LEU A 26 17.03 -20.45 -14.51
N GLY A 27 17.96 -19.53 -14.22
CA GLY A 27 19.26 -19.83 -13.63
C GLY A 27 20.20 -20.64 -14.54
N SER A 28 19.90 -20.74 -15.84
CA SER A 28 20.68 -21.52 -16.82
C SER A 28 20.52 -20.97 -18.22
N PHE A 29 21.64 -20.91 -18.94
CA PHE A 29 21.66 -20.50 -20.36
C PHE A 29 21.08 -21.60 -21.27
N GLU A 30 21.22 -22.85 -20.88
CA GLU A 30 20.64 -24.00 -21.59
C GLU A 30 19.10 -23.93 -21.52
N ARG A 31 18.54 -23.79 -20.33
CA ARG A 31 17.07 -23.68 -20.14
C ARG A 31 16.50 -22.44 -20.83
N ALA A 32 17.21 -21.31 -20.77
CA ALA A 32 16.83 -20.11 -21.52
C ALA A 32 16.86 -20.31 -23.03
N SER A 33 17.81 -21.12 -23.52
CA SER A 33 17.90 -21.44 -24.96
C SER A 33 16.72 -22.29 -25.42
N GLU A 34 16.26 -23.24 -24.61
CA GLU A 34 15.10 -24.07 -24.89
C GLU A 34 13.81 -23.20 -24.94
N GLU A 35 13.62 -22.33 -23.95
CA GLU A 35 12.46 -21.45 -23.90
C GLU A 35 12.38 -20.47 -25.08
N LEU A 36 13.52 -19.89 -25.47
CA LEU A 36 13.60 -18.91 -26.55
C LEU A 36 13.83 -19.51 -27.94
N PHE A 37 13.85 -20.84 -28.05
CA PHE A 37 14.07 -21.58 -29.31
C PHE A 37 15.33 -21.17 -30.05
N VAL A 38 16.43 -20.98 -29.30
CA VAL A 38 17.77 -20.63 -29.85
C VAL A 38 18.84 -21.53 -29.24
N THR A 39 20.09 -21.39 -29.64
CA THR A 39 21.19 -22.14 -29.02
C THR A 39 21.70 -21.45 -27.75
N ALA A 40 22.26 -22.21 -26.80
CA ALA A 40 22.88 -21.66 -25.59
C ALA A 40 24.03 -20.67 -25.91
N SER A 41 24.77 -20.93 -27.01
CA SER A 41 25.80 -20.00 -27.53
C SER A 41 25.17 -18.67 -27.98
N ALA A 42 23.97 -18.68 -28.58
CA ALA A 42 23.28 -17.48 -29.00
C ALA A 42 22.81 -16.66 -27.75
N ILE A 43 22.33 -17.34 -26.71
CA ILE A 43 22.01 -16.71 -25.41
C ILE A 43 23.25 -16.01 -24.86
N GLY A 44 24.36 -16.73 -24.75
CA GLY A 44 25.63 -16.16 -24.26
C GLY A 44 26.10 -14.94 -25.04
N LYS A 45 26.01 -14.98 -26.39
CA LYS A 45 26.38 -13.84 -27.25
C LYS A 45 25.46 -12.63 -27.04
N ARG A 46 24.14 -12.85 -26.92
CA ARG A 46 23.16 -11.78 -26.67
C ARG A 46 23.41 -11.11 -25.33
N ILE A 47 23.68 -11.89 -24.28
CA ILE A 47 24.00 -11.37 -22.95
C ILE A 47 25.34 -10.61 -22.98
N ALA A 48 26.38 -11.15 -23.59
CA ALA A 48 27.66 -10.46 -23.70
C ALA A 48 27.56 -9.13 -24.47
N MET A 49 26.72 -9.07 -25.52
CA MET A 49 26.44 -7.83 -26.24
C MET A 49 25.67 -6.82 -25.34
N LEU A 50 24.75 -7.29 -24.51
CA LEU A 50 24.02 -6.46 -23.56
C LEU A 50 24.95 -5.88 -22.49
N GLU A 51 25.80 -6.72 -21.89
CA GLU A 51 26.85 -6.33 -20.93
C GLU A 51 27.81 -5.28 -21.53
N ALA A 52 28.24 -5.50 -22.75
CA ALA A 52 29.10 -4.55 -23.45
C ALA A 52 28.40 -3.21 -23.76
N LEU A 53 27.09 -3.20 -24.05
CA LEU A 53 26.33 -2.00 -24.30
C LEU A 53 26.12 -1.19 -23.02
N LEU A 54 25.93 -1.87 -21.87
CA LEU A 54 25.69 -1.28 -20.56
C LEU A 54 27.00 -0.96 -19.82
N ASP A 55 28.13 -1.42 -20.33
CA ASP A 55 29.47 -1.37 -19.70
C ASP A 55 29.47 -1.93 -18.28
N VAL A 56 28.69 -3.01 -18.06
CA VAL A 56 28.55 -3.66 -16.74
C VAL A 56 28.33 -5.16 -16.90
N SER A 57 28.93 -5.98 -16.02
CA SER A 57 28.69 -7.42 -15.97
C SER A 57 27.40 -7.72 -15.21
N LEU A 58 26.44 -8.33 -15.87
CA LEU A 58 25.14 -8.72 -15.29
C LEU A 58 25.21 -10.12 -14.65
N PHE A 59 26.16 -10.97 -15.09
CA PHE A 59 26.38 -12.29 -14.54
C PHE A 59 27.80 -12.47 -14.00
N ILE A 60 27.90 -13.16 -12.87
CA ILE A 60 29.15 -13.68 -12.31
C ILE A 60 29.30 -15.12 -12.79
N ARG A 61 30.32 -15.42 -13.60
CA ARG A 61 30.60 -16.77 -14.09
C ARG A 61 31.41 -17.54 -13.05
N SER A 62 30.97 -18.74 -12.71
CA SER A 62 31.66 -19.65 -11.82
C SER A 62 31.74 -21.07 -12.45
N ARG A 63 32.52 -21.96 -11.84
CA ARG A 63 32.54 -23.37 -12.24
C ARG A 63 31.20 -24.09 -12.05
N ARG A 64 30.29 -23.51 -11.28
CA ARG A 64 28.94 -24.06 -10.98
C ARG A 64 27.83 -23.41 -11.83
N GLY A 65 28.17 -22.56 -12.77
CA GLY A 65 27.20 -21.83 -13.61
C GLY A 65 27.34 -20.32 -13.53
N ALA A 66 26.33 -19.59 -14.03
CA ALA A 66 26.23 -18.15 -14.01
C ALA A 66 25.21 -17.72 -12.95
N THR A 67 25.60 -16.82 -12.06
CA THR A 67 24.70 -16.17 -11.08
C THR A 67 24.64 -14.68 -11.36
N LEU A 68 23.50 -14.04 -11.04
CA LEU A 68 23.39 -12.59 -11.20
C LEU A 68 24.38 -11.83 -10.31
N SER A 69 24.98 -10.78 -10.86
CA SER A 69 25.68 -9.77 -10.09
C SER A 69 24.68 -8.84 -9.39
N SER A 70 25.13 -7.97 -8.48
CA SER A 70 24.27 -6.93 -7.88
C SER A 70 23.66 -6.01 -8.95
N ALA A 71 24.46 -5.60 -9.94
CA ALA A 71 23.99 -4.83 -11.08
C ALA A 71 22.99 -5.62 -11.94
N GLY A 72 23.22 -6.94 -12.08
CA GLY A 72 22.28 -7.84 -12.78
C GLY A 72 20.95 -7.97 -12.07
N GLN A 73 20.93 -7.99 -10.74
CA GLN A 73 19.68 -8.02 -9.96
C GLN A 73 18.88 -6.73 -10.13
N GLU A 74 19.52 -5.58 -9.99
CA GLU A 74 18.88 -4.27 -10.19
C GLU A 74 18.37 -4.11 -11.63
N TYR A 75 19.16 -4.51 -12.63
CA TYR A 75 18.75 -4.44 -14.03
C TYR A 75 17.61 -5.40 -14.36
N LEU A 76 17.53 -6.57 -13.71
CA LEU A 76 16.44 -7.53 -13.90
C LEU A 76 15.08 -6.96 -13.49
N GLU A 77 15.01 -6.22 -12.41
CA GLU A 77 13.78 -5.56 -11.97
C GLU A 77 13.29 -4.55 -13.01
N GLN A 78 14.21 -3.74 -13.55
CA GLN A 78 13.88 -2.78 -14.61
C GLN A 78 13.44 -3.48 -15.92
N VAL A 79 14.12 -4.54 -16.29
CA VAL A 79 13.84 -5.33 -17.50
C VAL A 79 12.46 -5.99 -17.41
N ARG A 80 12.12 -6.60 -16.28
CA ARG A 80 10.80 -7.20 -16.07
C ARG A 80 9.70 -6.17 -16.24
N THR A 81 9.86 -5.02 -15.62
CA THR A 81 8.91 -3.91 -15.77
C THR A 81 8.73 -3.49 -17.22
N ALA A 82 9.83 -3.36 -17.97
CA ALA A 82 9.79 -2.97 -19.38
C ALA A 82 9.15 -4.05 -20.27
N LEU A 83 9.45 -5.32 -20.03
CA LEU A 83 8.86 -6.45 -20.77
C LEU A 83 7.36 -6.60 -20.48
N ASP A 84 6.92 -6.39 -19.25
CA ASP A 84 5.50 -6.38 -18.89
C ASP A 84 4.76 -5.26 -19.63
N LEU A 85 5.30 -4.04 -19.63
CA LEU A 85 4.74 -2.92 -20.40
C LEU A 85 4.68 -3.21 -21.91
N LEU A 86 5.72 -3.85 -22.48
CA LEU A 86 5.71 -4.24 -23.88
C LEU A 86 4.73 -5.38 -24.16
N SER A 87 4.55 -6.30 -23.23
CA SER A 87 3.57 -7.38 -23.33
C SER A 87 2.14 -6.82 -23.27
N ASP A 88 1.89 -5.86 -22.41
CA ASP A 88 0.59 -5.18 -22.30
C ASP A 88 0.31 -4.29 -23.53
N ALA A 89 1.36 -3.72 -24.15
CA ALA A 89 1.28 -3.00 -25.42
C ALA A 89 1.11 -3.94 -26.65
N SER A 90 1.29 -5.25 -26.46
CA SER A 90 1.18 -6.23 -27.56
C SER A 90 -0.26 -6.34 -28.05
N LEU A 91 -0.54 -5.54 -29.05
CA LEU A 91 -1.40 -5.81 -30.21
C LEU A 91 -2.38 -6.98 -30.00
N HIS A 92 -3.59 -6.60 -29.65
CA HIS A 92 -4.85 -7.17 -30.16
C HIS A 92 -4.70 -8.51 -30.88
N LYS A 93 -4.47 -9.60 -30.18
CA LYS A 93 -5.11 -10.82 -30.58
C LYS A 93 -6.61 -10.50 -30.53
N ARG A 94 -7.25 -10.42 -31.69
CA ARG A 94 -8.70 -10.40 -31.86
C ARG A 94 -9.26 -11.71 -31.27
N GLY A 95 -9.45 -11.75 -30.00
CA GLY A 95 -10.05 -12.80 -29.19
C GLY A 95 -10.39 -12.12 -27.88
N GLU A 96 -11.52 -12.38 -27.31
CA GLU A 96 -12.19 -11.79 -26.15
C GLU A 96 -11.47 -10.66 -25.42
N PRO A 97 -12.09 -9.51 -25.16
CA PRO A 97 -11.44 -8.41 -24.46
C PRO A 97 -10.87 -8.93 -23.14
N LYS A 98 -9.54 -8.96 -23.04
CA LYS A 98 -8.87 -9.31 -21.79
C LYS A 98 -9.26 -8.25 -20.76
N PRO A 99 -9.69 -8.64 -19.55
CA PRO A 99 -10.03 -7.65 -18.52
C PRO A 99 -8.84 -6.72 -18.27
N GLU A 100 -9.12 -5.44 -18.07
CA GLU A 100 -8.11 -4.45 -17.70
C GLU A 100 -7.63 -4.75 -16.28
N THR A 101 -6.36 -5.09 -16.11
CA THR A 101 -5.79 -5.33 -14.77
C THR A 101 -5.48 -3.99 -14.11
N LEU A 102 -6.03 -3.77 -12.92
CA LEU A 102 -5.77 -2.60 -12.08
C LEU A 102 -5.02 -3.01 -10.82
N ARG A 103 -3.77 -2.59 -10.70
CA ARG A 103 -2.89 -2.88 -9.56
C ARG A 103 -2.97 -1.80 -8.51
N VAL A 104 -3.49 -2.14 -7.34
CA VAL A 104 -3.70 -1.24 -6.20
C VAL A 104 -2.78 -1.62 -5.06
N VAL A 105 -1.95 -0.70 -4.62
CA VAL A 105 -1.13 -0.87 -3.41
C VAL A 105 -1.78 -0.15 -2.26
N SER A 106 -1.95 -0.80 -1.12
CA SER A 106 -2.57 -0.22 0.07
C SER A 106 -1.81 -0.57 1.34
N THR A 107 -1.96 0.26 2.37
CA THR A 107 -1.52 -0.12 3.72
C THR A 107 -2.38 -1.28 4.24
N PRO A 108 -1.82 -2.20 5.06
CA PRO A 108 -2.55 -3.37 5.54
C PRO A 108 -3.85 -3.04 6.27
N THR A 109 -3.83 -2.03 7.12
CA THR A 109 -5.00 -1.60 7.89
C THR A 109 -6.12 -1.11 6.99
N PHE A 110 -5.80 -0.20 6.06
CA PHE A 110 -6.80 0.36 5.15
C PHE A 110 -7.37 -0.72 4.22
N ALA A 111 -6.53 -1.63 3.73
CA ALA A 111 -6.99 -2.74 2.90
C ALA A 111 -8.03 -3.60 3.63
N ARG A 112 -7.76 -3.98 4.88
CA ARG A 112 -8.65 -4.85 5.67
C ARG A 112 -9.92 -4.16 6.13
N GLN A 113 -9.83 -2.90 6.57
CA GLN A 113 -10.93 -2.20 7.21
C GLN A 113 -11.83 -1.44 6.22
N VAL A 114 -11.31 -1.08 5.06
CA VAL A 114 -12.01 -0.23 4.09
C VAL A 114 -12.18 -0.91 2.74
N LEU A 115 -11.09 -1.37 2.11
CA LEU A 115 -11.16 -1.92 0.76
C LEU A 115 -11.93 -3.24 0.73
N ILE A 116 -11.48 -4.24 1.49
CA ILE A 116 -12.04 -5.60 1.44
C ILE A 116 -13.55 -5.63 1.75
N PRO A 117 -14.06 -4.95 2.79
CA PRO A 117 -15.50 -4.95 3.07
C PRO A 117 -16.37 -4.35 1.96
N SER A 118 -15.81 -3.44 1.17
CA SER A 118 -16.55 -2.72 0.10
C SER A 118 -16.28 -3.28 -1.29
N LEU A 119 -15.33 -4.19 -1.46
CA LEU A 119 -14.79 -4.59 -2.76
C LEU A 119 -15.82 -5.21 -3.70
N ALA A 120 -16.78 -5.96 -3.16
CA ALA A 120 -17.85 -6.60 -3.93
C ALA A 120 -18.69 -5.59 -4.73
N GLU A 121 -18.85 -4.37 -4.21
CA GLU A 121 -19.57 -3.29 -4.90
C GLU A 121 -18.82 -2.88 -6.18
N PHE A 122 -17.50 -2.71 -6.11
CA PHE A 122 -16.68 -2.33 -7.25
C PHE A 122 -16.64 -3.45 -8.32
N THR A 123 -16.37 -4.68 -7.91
CA THR A 123 -16.23 -5.81 -8.83
C THR A 123 -17.55 -6.14 -9.54
N ALA A 124 -18.70 -5.94 -8.87
CA ALA A 124 -20.01 -6.09 -9.51
C ALA A 124 -20.30 -5.00 -10.54
N ALA A 125 -19.85 -3.75 -10.29
CA ALA A 125 -20.05 -2.63 -11.19
C ALA A 125 -19.07 -2.62 -12.38
N HIS A 126 -17.91 -3.26 -12.23
CA HIS A 126 -16.80 -3.28 -13.20
C HIS A 126 -16.28 -4.70 -13.44
N PRO A 127 -17.09 -5.61 -14.03
CA PRO A 127 -16.70 -7.00 -14.28
C PRO A 127 -15.59 -7.14 -15.34
N ASP A 128 -15.33 -6.08 -16.09
CA ASP A 128 -14.25 -5.95 -17.08
C ASP A 128 -12.91 -5.53 -16.47
N VAL A 129 -12.86 -5.28 -15.15
CA VAL A 129 -11.64 -4.90 -14.43
C VAL A 129 -11.19 -6.03 -13.50
N GLU A 130 -9.98 -6.52 -13.70
CA GLU A 130 -9.31 -7.46 -12.80
C GLU A 130 -8.51 -6.67 -11.76
N LEU A 131 -8.85 -6.82 -10.47
CA LEU A 131 -8.16 -6.13 -9.38
C LEU A 131 -7.05 -6.98 -8.79
N GLU A 132 -5.85 -6.43 -8.75
CA GLU A 132 -4.71 -6.96 -8.02
C GLU A 132 -4.39 -6.05 -6.83
N ILE A 133 -4.65 -6.52 -5.59
CA ILE A 133 -4.43 -5.73 -4.37
C ILE A 133 -3.15 -6.20 -3.70
N MET A 134 -2.19 -5.31 -3.60
CA MET A 134 -0.90 -5.51 -2.97
C MET A 134 -0.80 -4.71 -1.68
N LEU A 135 -0.03 -5.19 -0.72
CA LEU A 135 0.22 -4.47 0.54
C LEU A 135 1.58 -3.77 0.49
N SER A 136 1.60 -2.51 0.90
CA SER A 136 2.84 -1.79 1.19
C SER A 136 3.13 -1.84 2.69
N ILE A 137 4.40 -1.95 3.03
CA ILE A 137 4.86 -1.82 4.42
C ILE A 137 5.45 -0.42 4.56
N PRO A 138 4.76 0.54 5.21
CA PRO A 138 5.12 1.95 5.21
C PRO A 138 6.55 2.23 5.68
N TYR A 139 7.08 1.42 6.61
CA TYR A 139 8.42 1.61 7.18
C TYR A 139 9.57 1.02 6.34
N LEU A 140 9.26 0.23 5.31
CA LEU A 140 10.29 -0.39 4.48
C LEU A 140 10.52 0.35 3.16
N GLU A 141 9.77 1.42 2.89
CA GLU A 141 9.80 2.18 1.62
C GLU A 141 9.72 1.32 0.35
N ILE A 142 9.36 0.04 0.52
CA ILE A 142 9.21 -0.90 -0.59
C ILE A 142 7.93 -0.54 -1.32
N MET A 143 8.12 0.09 -2.46
CA MET A 143 7.05 0.37 -3.41
C MET A 143 7.04 -0.74 -4.44
N PRO A 144 5.99 -1.57 -4.53
CA PRO A 144 5.87 -2.52 -5.62
C PRO A 144 5.98 -1.77 -6.96
N PRO A 145 6.90 -2.18 -7.85
CA PRO A 145 6.95 -1.62 -9.19
C PRO A 145 5.61 -1.92 -9.90
N ASN A 146 5.20 -1.09 -10.81
CA ASN A 146 4.01 -1.27 -11.66
C ASN A 146 2.63 -1.14 -10.98
N ALA A 147 2.51 -0.54 -9.82
CA ALA A 147 1.19 -0.19 -9.30
C ALA A 147 0.55 0.95 -10.10
N ASP A 148 -0.77 0.89 -10.27
CA ASP A 148 -1.55 1.92 -10.95
C ASP A 148 -2.08 2.96 -9.97
N VAL A 149 -2.36 2.52 -8.74
CA VAL A 149 -2.92 3.33 -7.65
C VAL A 149 -2.27 2.96 -6.33
N TRP A 150 -1.93 3.95 -5.52
CA TRP A 150 -1.45 3.75 -4.15
C TRP A 150 -2.40 4.41 -3.16
N VAL A 151 -2.75 3.68 -2.10
CA VAL A 151 -3.39 4.24 -0.91
C VAL A 151 -2.31 4.42 0.15
N ARG A 152 -1.98 5.66 0.47
CA ARG A 152 -0.91 6.02 1.39
C ARG A 152 -1.46 6.72 2.62
N PHE A 153 -0.84 6.47 3.76
CA PHE A 153 -1.10 7.18 5.01
C PHE A 153 0.04 8.17 5.29
N GLY A 154 -0.29 9.42 5.57
CA GLY A 154 0.70 10.46 5.84
C GLY A 154 0.24 11.85 5.41
N SER A 155 1.15 12.63 4.83
CA SER A 155 0.89 13.97 4.30
C SER A 155 0.47 13.92 2.82
N SER A 156 -0.01 15.06 2.29
CA SER A 156 -0.39 15.18 0.86
C SER A 156 0.81 15.34 -0.08
N LYS A 157 2.04 15.43 0.44
CA LYS A 157 3.22 15.80 -0.36
C LYS A 157 3.98 14.54 -0.79
N TYR A 158 3.67 14.06 -1.99
CA TYR A 158 4.39 12.96 -2.63
C TYR A 158 4.92 13.44 -3.99
N PRO A 159 6.24 13.74 -4.12
CA PRO A 159 6.81 14.22 -5.38
C PRO A 159 6.52 13.27 -6.55
N GLY A 160 6.12 13.82 -7.69
CA GLY A 160 5.83 13.04 -8.91
C GLY A 160 4.49 12.33 -8.92
N LEU A 161 3.68 12.42 -7.87
CA LEU A 161 2.36 11.81 -7.79
C LEU A 161 1.25 12.87 -7.77
N HIS A 162 0.15 12.57 -8.43
CA HIS A 162 -1.13 13.21 -8.16
C HIS A 162 -1.73 12.60 -6.90
N THR A 163 -2.17 13.44 -5.97
CA THR A 163 -2.73 13.02 -4.70
C THR A 163 -4.16 13.51 -4.55
N ARG A 164 -5.05 12.62 -4.13
CA ARG A 164 -6.43 12.94 -3.74
C ARG A 164 -6.66 12.47 -2.32
N GLN A 165 -7.07 13.37 -1.44
CA GLN A 165 -7.37 13.02 -0.06
C GLN A 165 -8.59 12.10 0.00
N LEU A 166 -8.48 11.00 0.74
CA LEU A 166 -9.56 10.02 0.93
C LEU A 166 -10.30 10.22 2.25
N THR A 167 -9.57 10.59 3.31
CA THR A 167 -10.13 10.75 4.65
C THR A 167 -9.78 12.11 5.24
N ALA A 168 -10.65 12.59 6.13
CA ALA A 168 -10.45 13.80 6.93
C ALA A 168 -11.08 13.65 8.32
N ASP A 169 -11.39 12.42 8.72
CA ASP A 169 -12.04 12.12 9.98
C ASP A 169 -11.10 12.36 11.19
N PRO A 170 -11.66 12.83 12.31
CA PRO A 170 -10.90 13.10 13.51
C PRO A 170 -10.44 11.81 14.20
N VAL A 171 -9.49 11.98 15.13
CA VAL A 171 -8.96 10.93 16.00
C VAL A 171 -9.66 10.98 17.34
N PHE A 172 -10.06 9.84 17.87
CA PHE A 172 -10.75 9.69 19.16
C PHE A 172 -10.38 8.36 19.85
N ALA A 173 -10.66 8.28 21.15
CA ALA A 173 -10.34 7.11 21.97
C ALA A 173 -11.46 6.06 21.95
N VAL A 174 -11.08 4.76 21.78
CA VAL A 174 -12.02 3.62 21.77
C VAL A 174 -11.53 2.48 22.63
N CYS A 175 -12.48 1.68 23.13
CA CYS A 175 -12.24 0.37 23.72
C CYS A 175 -13.46 -0.53 23.53
N THR A 176 -13.41 -1.77 24.02
CA THR A 176 -14.61 -2.63 24.07
C THR A 176 -15.54 -2.25 25.23
N PRO A 177 -16.85 -2.51 25.12
CA PRO A 177 -17.75 -2.40 26.28
C PRO A 177 -17.27 -3.19 27.50
N GLY A 178 -16.80 -4.43 27.30
CA GLY A 178 -16.27 -5.25 28.38
C GLY A 178 -15.03 -4.67 29.07
N TYR A 179 -14.19 -3.90 28.35
CA TYR A 179 -13.10 -3.18 28.98
C TYR A 179 -13.59 -2.03 29.86
N LEU A 180 -14.63 -1.30 29.40
CA LEU A 180 -15.28 -0.27 30.21
C LEU A 180 -15.90 -0.86 31.48
N ASP A 181 -16.58 -2.00 31.38
CA ASP A 181 -17.22 -2.66 32.52
C ASP A 181 -16.18 -3.12 33.56
N ALA A 182 -15.04 -3.65 33.10
CA ALA A 182 -14.00 -4.19 33.98
C ALA A 182 -13.12 -3.11 34.61
N HIS A 183 -12.84 -1.99 33.93
CA HIS A 183 -11.83 -1.00 34.34
C HIS A 183 -12.40 0.42 34.51
N GLY A 184 -13.63 0.64 34.07
CA GLY A 184 -14.33 1.92 34.18
C GLY A 184 -14.93 2.14 35.57
N PRO A 185 -15.86 3.09 35.69
CA PRO A 185 -16.24 4.04 34.67
C PRO A 185 -15.14 5.07 34.42
N PHE A 186 -14.98 5.47 33.14
CA PHE A 186 -14.13 6.61 32.73
C PHE A 186 -15.04 7.83 32.54
N ARG A 187 -15.20 8.61 33.59
CA ARG A 187 -16.14 9.77 33.61
C ARG A 187 -15.48 11.06 33.12
N GLN A 188 -14.18 11.15 33.27
CA GLN A 188 -13.36 12.28 32.87
C GLN A 188 -12.01 11.79 32.30
N PRO A 189 -11.35 12.57 31.44
CA PRO A 189 -10.06 12.15 30.82
C PRO A 189 -8.98 11.77 31.82
N ALA A 190 -8.94 12.38 33.02
CA ALA A 190 -7.98 12.03 34.07
C ALA A 190 -8.12 10.58 34.57
N ASP A 191 -9.28 9.95 34.39
CA ASP A 191 -9.48 8.54 34.74
C ASP A 191 -8.63 7.59 33.90
N LEU A 192 -8.08 8.05 32.76
CA LEU A 192 -7.12 7.29 31.95
C LEU A 192 -5.81 6.95 32.69
N ALA A 193 -5.52 7.60 33.82
CA ALA A 193 -4.37 7.27 34.66
C ALA A 193 -4.37 5.79 35.12
N ARG A 194 -5.53 5.16 35.22
CA ARG A 194 -5.71 3.75 35.61
C ARG A 194 -5.93 2.81 34.42
N ALA A 195 -5.99 3.34 33.18
CA ALA A 195 -6.25 2.57 32.00
C ALA A 195 -4.95 2.10 31.33
N GLN A 196 -5.02 0.97 30.62
CA GLN A 196 -3.98 0.57 29.70
C GLN A 196 -4.16 1.34 28.38
N LEU A 197 -3.25 2.26 28.09
CA LEU A 197 -3.23 2.98 26.80
C LEU A 197 -2.39 2.17 25.80
N LEU A 198 -3.01 1.83 24.66
CA LEU A 198 -2.33 1.17 23.55
C LEU A 198 -1.60 2.22 22.74
N ARG A 199 -0.32 1.97 22.47
CA ARG A 199 0.60 2.97 21.90
C ARG A 199 0.90 2.67 20.45
N CYS A 200 0.73 3.67 19.60
CA CYS A 200 1.07 3.59 18.18
C CYS A 200 1.81 4.87 17.74
N PRO A 201 3.00 4.77 17.15
CA PRO A 201 3.74 5.96 16.72
C PRO A 201 3.04 6.70 15.57
N MET A 202 2.15 6.03 14.83
CA MET A 202 1.38 6.63 13.75
C MET A 202 0.20 7.48 14.24
N GLU A 203 -0.22 7.30 15.52
CA GLU A 203 -1.28 8.04 16.18
C GLU A 203 -0.91 8.22 17.66
N PRO A 204 0.01 9.17 17.98
CA PRO A 204 0.48 9.39 19.35
C PRO A 204 -0.61 9.95 20.24
N TRP A 205 -0.54 9.63 21.54
CA TRP A 205 -1.50 10.09 22.54
C TRP A 205 -1.36 11.58 22.91
N ARG A 206 -0.13 12.12 22.83
CA ARG A 206 0.14 13.49 23.33
C ARG A 206 -0.82 14.54 22.78
N PRO A 207 -1.10 14.62 21.46
CA PRO A 207 -2.05 15.63 20.96
C PRO A 207 -3.47 15.46 21.51
N TRP A 208 -3.92 14.21 21.72
CA TRP A 208 -5.23 13.92 22.29
C TRP A 208 -5.28 14.26 23.78
N LEU A 209 -4.24 13.96 24.55
CA LEU A 209 -4.12 14.29 25.97
C LEU A 209 -4.13 15.80 26.17
N ASP A 210 -3.41 16.56 25.33
CA ASP A 210 -3.41 18.02 25.37
C ASP A 210 -4.82 18.59 25.12
N ALA A 211 -5.54 18.06 24.12
CA ALA A 211 -6.93 18.45 23.83
C ALA A 211 -7.89 18.05 24.95
N ALA A 212 -7.60 17.01 25.69
CA ALA A 212 -8.35 16.57 26.87
C ALA A 212 -8.01 17.38 28.12
N GLY A 213 -7.12 18.36 28.04
CA GLY A 213 -6.69 19.19 29.18
C GLY A 213 -5.73 18.49 30.15
N LEU A 214 -5.04 17.43 29.69
CA LEU A 214 -4.11 16.65 30.48
C LEU A 214 -2.68 16.97 30.07
N ASP A 215 -1.92 17.61 30.93
CA ASP A 215 -0.47 17.84 30.72
C ASP A 215 0.34 16.58 31.07
N TRP A 216 0.05 15.48 30.38
CA TRP A 216 0.75 14.22 30.57
C TRP A 216 1.73 14.00 29.41
N PRO A 217 2.90 13.38 29.67
CA PRO A 217 3.79 12.97 28.61
C PRO A 217 3.17 11.84 27.77
N GLU A 218 3.72 11.62 26.59
CA GLU A 218 3.38 10.43 25.79
C GLU A 218 3.54 9.16 26.65
N PRO A 219 2.56 8.24 26.66
CA PRO A 219 2.64 7.02 27.44
C PRO A 219 3.91 6.23 27.13
N SER A 220 4.71 5.93 28.15
CA SER A 220 5.99 5.21 28.02
C SER A 220 5.90 3.72 28.35
N ARG A 221 4.80 3.27 28.95
CA ARG A 221 4.57 1.88 29.37
C ARG A 221 3.46 1.25 28.52
N GLY A 222 3.41 -0.09 28.53
CA GLY A 222 2.43 -0.86 27.78
C GLY A 222 2.93 -1.30 26.42
N VAL A 223 2.07 -1.99 25.68
CA VAL A 223 2.39 -2.55 24.37
C VAL A 223 2.63 -1.43 23.35
N TRP A 224 3.71 -1.54 22.61
CA TRP A 224 4.04 -0.65 21.49
C TRP A 224 3.74 -1.35 20.17
N LEU A 225 2.77 -0.84 19.43
CA LEU A 225 2.26 -1.42 18.20
C LEU A 225 2.52 -0.43 17.06
N VAL A 226 3.35 -0.83 16.10
CA VAL A 226 3.78 0.06 15.00
C VAL A 226 2.81 0.13 13.82
N ASP A 227 1.61 -0.44 13.97
CA ASP A 227 0.56 -0.47 12.94
C ASP A 227 -0.80 -0.14 13.55
N LEU A 228 -1.58 0.73 12.90
CA LEU A 228 -2.91 1.13 13.37
C LEU A 228 -3.88 -0.05 13.46
N GLY A 229 -3.77 -1.02 12.56
CA GLY A 229 -4.60 -2.22 12.58
C GLY A 229 -4.31 -3.11 13.77
N MET A 230 -3.03 -3.32 14.11
CA MET A 230 -2.64 -4.06 15.31
C MET A 230 -3.18 -3.37 16.57
N THR A 231 -3.13 -2.03 16.61
CA THR A 231 -3.63 -1.26 17.75
C THR A 231 -5.14 -1.41 17.91
N LEU A 232 -5.88 -1.38 16.80
CA LEU A 232 -7.32 -1.61 16.78
C LEU A 232 -7.69 -3.05 17.17
N GLU A 233 -6.94 -4.05 16.67
CA GLU A 233 -7.16 -5.46 17.04
C GLU A 233 -6.89 -5.68 18.53
N ALA A 234 -5.85 -5.06 19.10
CA ALA A 234 -5.58 -5.12 20.53
C ALA A 234 -6.70 -4.48 21.36
N ALA A 235 -7.24 -3.33 20.93
CA ALA A 235 -8.40 -2.70 21.55
C ALA A 235 -9.63 -3.63 21.48
N ARG A 236 -9.91 -4.20 20.32
CA ARG A 236 -11.02 -5.16 20.09
C ARG A 236 -10.87 -6.42 20.95
N ALA A 237 -9.64 -6.86 21.22
CA ALA A 237 -9.35 -7.97 22.13
C ALA A 237 -9.45 -7.57 23.63
N GLY A 238 -9.88 -6.35 23.95
CA GLY A 238 -10.04 -5.89 25.32
C GLY A 238 -8.74 -5.61 26.07
N GLN A 239 -7.64 -5.37 25.33
CA GLN A 239 -6.31 -5.16 25.96
C GLN A 239 -6.09 -3.72 26.43
N GLY A 240 -6.98 -2.79 26.09
CA GLY A 240 -6.83 -1.39 26.49
C GLY A 240 -7.64 -0.42 25.65
N ILE A 241 -7.29 0.85 25.79
CA ILE A 241 -7.86 1.97 25.04
C ILE A 241 -6.92 2.37 23.92
N ALA A 242 -7.43 2.49 22.69
CA ALA A 242 -6.69 2.90 21.50
C ALA A 242 -7.18 4.25 20.97
N LEU A 243 -6.30 5.02 20.34
CA LEU A 243 -6.68 6.09 19.44
C LEU A 243 -6.97 5.54 18.06
N THR A 244 -8.04 6.02 17.44
CA THR A 244 -8.43 5.60 16.09
C THR A 244 -9.28 6.66 15.40
N ARG A 245 -9.70 6.35 14.18
CA ARG A 245 -10.57 7.15 13.32
C ARG A 245 -11.77 6.34 12.90
N ARG A 246 -12.88 7.04 12.61
CA ARG A 246 -14.10 6.36 12.17
C ARG A 246 -13.87 5.49 10.94
N THR A 247 -13.19 5.99 9.92
CA THR A 247 -12.93 5.23 8.68
C THR A 247 -12.32 3.85 8.96
N LEU A 248 -11.42 3.73 9.93
CA LEU A 248 -10.77 2.47 10.25
C LEU A 248 -11.57 1.57 11.20
N ALA A 249 -12.41 2.15 12.05
CA ALA A 249 -13.14 1.43 13.08
C ALA A 249 -14.64 1.32 12.79
N ALA A 250 -15.12 1.79 11.64
CA ALA A 250 -16.53 1.94 11.32
C ALA A 250 -17.34 0.68 11.59
N GLN A 251 -16.90 -0.46 11.06
CA GLN A 251 -17.60 -1.72 11.23
C GLN A 251 -17.77 -2.09 12.72
N TRP A 252 -16.71 -2.00 13.51
CA TRP A 252 -16.76 -2.41 14.92
C TRP A 252 -17.49 -1.41 15.81
N LEU A 253 -17.50 -0.14 15.44
CA LEU A 253 -18.32 0.89 16.09
C LEU A 253 -19.81 0.68 15.80
N ASP A 254 -20.16 0.38 14.53
CA ASP A 254 -21.54 0.16 14.11
C ASP A 254 -22.11 -1.16 14.69
N GLU A 255 -21.26 -2.17 14.88
CA GLU A 255 -21.61 -3.44 15.53
C GLU A 255 -21.57 -3.35 17.07
N GLY A 256 -21.17 -2.22 17.65
CA GLY A 256 -21.01 -2.05 19.10
C GLY A 256 -19.87 -2.86 19.73
N ARG A 257 -18.96 -3.40 18.92
CA ARG A 257 -17.77 -4.13 19.40
C ARG A 257 -16.69 -3.21 19.95
N LEU A 258 -16.64 -1.99 19.44
CA LEU A 258 -15.88 -0.89 20.00
C LEU A 258 -16.84 0.25 20.31
N VAL A 259 -16.54 1.00 21.35
CA VAL A 259 -17.28 2.19 21.76
C VAL A 259 -16.30 3.34 22.00
N ARG A 260 -16.78 4.55 21.82
CA ARG A 260 -16.02 5.74 22.20
C ARG A 260 -15.96 5.86 23.73
N VAL A 261 -14.78 6.19 24.23
CA VAL A 261 -14.57 6.36 25.68
C VAL A 261 -14.99 7.77 26.10
N PHE A 262 -14.68 8.79 25.28
CA PHE A 262 -15.00 10.20 25.54
C PHE A 262 -15.48 10.88 24.27
N ASP A 263 -16.21 11.98 24.43
CA ASP A 263 -16.62 12.86 23.32
C ASP A 263 -15.55 13.92 23.02
N ILE A 264 -14.29 13.46 22.88
CA ILE A 264 -13.13 14.29 22.55
C ILE A 264 -12.57 13.79 21.23
N GLU A 265 -12.41 14.72 20.30
CA GLU A 265 -11.86 14.50 18.97
C GLU A 265 -10.76 15.49 18.67
N ILE A 266 -9.73 15.04 17.98
CA ILE A 266 -8.66 15.92 17.49
C ILE A 266 -8.49 15.74 15.98
N PRO A 267 -8.03 16.78 15.27
CA PRO A 267 -7.59 16.60 13.88
C PRO A 267 -6.44 15.58 13.80
N GLY A 268 -6.52 14.64 12.88
CA GLY A 268 -5.39 13.75 12.63
C GLY A 268 -4.32 14.45 11.81
N GLU A 269 -3.06 14.39 12.25
CA GLU A 269 -1.92 14.98 11.51
C GLU A 269 -1.69 14.29 10.17
N SER A 270 -1.87 12.98 10.12
CA SER A 270 -1.78 12.17 8.90
C SER A 270 -3.16 11.76 8.43
N GLN A 271 -3.33 11.63 7.11
CA GLN A 271 -4.58 11.20 6.49
C GLN A 271 -4.31 10.14 5.42
N TYR A 272 -5.36 9.49 4.91
CA TYR A 272 -5.23 8.61 3.76
C TYR A 272 -5.37 9.39 2.46
N TYR A 273 -4.48 9.09 1.53
CA TYR A 273 -4.45 9.69 0.19
C TYR A 273 -4.42 8.59 -0.86
N LEU A 274 -5.20 8.78 -1.92
CA LEU A 274 -5.05 8.05 -3.16
C LEU A 274 -4.01 8.78 -4.00
N CYS A 275 -3.00 8.04 -4.45
CA CYS A 275 -1.89 8.56 -5.23
C CYS A 275 -1.82 7.83 -6.56
N THR A 276 -1.52 8.56 -7.64
CA THR A 276 -1.29 8.03 -8.99
C THR A 276 -0.08 8.73 -9.61
N GLU A 277 0.66 8.06 -10.49
CA GLU A 277 1.74 8.71 -11.21
C GLU A 277 1.23 9.81 -12.15
N ALA A 278 1.84 11.01 -12.03
CA ALA A 278 1.46 12.16 -12.87
C ALA A 278 1.79 11.92 -14.37
N SER A 279 2.78 11.08 -14.66
CA SER A 279 3.24 10.77 -16.02
C SER A 279 2.38 9.74 -16.76
N ARG A 280 1.57 8.96 -16.04
CA ARG A 280 0.73 7.90 -16.65
C ARG A 280 -0.64 8.42 -17.05
N PRO A 281 -1.16 8.05 -18.24
CA PRO A 281 -2.53 8.38 -18.63
C PRO A 281 -3.54 7.84 -17.62
N LEU A 282 -4.58 8.61 -17.35
CA LEU A 282 -5.68 8.18 -16.52
C LEU A 282 -6.57 7.22 -17.31
N THR A 283 -6.53 5.92 -17.00
CA THR A 283 -7.40 4.93 -17.64
C THR A 283 -8.80 4.97 -17.04
N ARG A 284 -9.79 4.36 -17.76
CA ARG A 284 -11.18 4.28 -17.28
C ARG A 284 -11.27 3.51 -15.95
N ALA A 285 -10.56 2.38 -15.83
CA ALA A 285 -10.55 1.58 -14.61
C ALA A 285 -9.95 2.36 -13.43
N ARG A 286 -8.84 3.08 -13.67
CA ARG A 286 -8.19 3.90 -12.65
C ARG A 286 -9.08 5.04 -12.15
N GLN A 287 -9.79 5.72 -13.06
CA GLN A 287 -10.74 6.77 -12.69
C GLN A 287 -11.90 6.20 -11.90
N ALA A 288 -12.53 5.13 -12.40
CA ALA A 288 -13.66 4.47 -11.76
C ALA A 288 -13.31 4.00 -10.34
N PHE A 289 -12.15 3.38 -10.16
CA PHE A 289 -11.65 2.96 -8.84
C PHE A 289 -11.42 4.14 -7.91
N SER A 290 -10.82 5.22 -8.42
CA SER A 290 -10.55 6.43 -7.63
C SER A 290 -11.82 7.09 -7.11
N ASP A 291 -12.85 7.17 -7.96
CA ASP A 291 -14.14 7.77 -7.60
C ASP A 291 -14.91 6.86 -6.64
N TRP A 292 -14.97 5.55 -6.92
CA TRP A 292 -15.58 4.58 -6.03
C TRP A 292 -14.94 4.59 -4.64
N LEU A 293 -13.60 4.55 -4.55
CA LEU A 293 -12.92 4.53 -3.26
C LEU A 293 -13.14 5.81 -2.46
N HIS A 294 -13.13 6.96 -3.13
CA HIS A 294 -13.47 8.23 -2.48
C HIS A 294 -14.89 8.20 -1.91
N ASP A 295 -15.87 7.65 -2.64
CA ASP A 295 -17.25 7.54 -2.17
C ASP A 295 -17.37 6.53 -1.02
N VAL A 296 -16.65 5.42 -1.05
CA VAL A 296 -16.55 4.49 0.09
C VAL A 296 -16.04 5.20 1.34
N CYS A 297 -14.90 5.89 1.24
CA CYS A 297 -14.33 6.62 2.36
C CYS A 297 -15.30 7.67 2.92
N ARG A 298 -15.99 8.41 2.05
CA ARG A 298 -16.99 9.38 2.45
C ARG A 298 -18.16 8.76 3.22
N ARG A 299 -18.62 7.56 2.79
CA ARG A 299 -19.72 6.84 3.48
C ARG A 299 -19.29 6.32 4.85
N VAL A 300 -18.12 5.66 4.93
CA VAL A 300 -17.66 5.05 6.19
C VAL A 300 -17.18 6.07 7.22
N SER A 301 -16.74 7.26 6.82
CA SER A 301 -16.35 8.33 7.74
C SER A 301 -17.53 9.06 8.38
N GLN A 302 -18.74 8.92 7.84
CA GLN A 302 -19.93 9.54 8.39
C GLN A 302 -20.47 8.74 9.59
N TRP A 303 -20.80 9.43 10.70
CA TRP A 303 -21.51 8.83 11.80
C TRP A 303 -22.95 8.50 11.39
N PRO A 304 -23.49 7.32 11.77
CA PRO A 304 -24.92 7.08 11.64
C PRO A 304 -25.69 8.16 12.39
N ARG A 305 -26.76 8.68 11.79
CA ARG A 305 -27.64 9.65 12.47
C ARG A 305 -28.21 8.98 13.72
N GLY A 306 -27.83 9.45 14.90
CA GLY A 306 -28.30 8.92 16.18
C GLY A 306 -27.35 7.97 16.92
N ALA A 307 -26.08 7.82 16.48
CA ALA A 307 -25.07 7.09 17.25
C ALA A 307 -24.83 7.81 18.59
N ARG A 308 -25.17 7.13 19.69
CA ARG A 308 -25.00 7.66 21.07
C ARG A 308 -23.56 7.39 21.53
N THR A 309 -22.97 8.36 22.23
CA THR A 309 -21.80 8.14 23.09
C THR A 309 -22.24 7.40 24.34
N SER A 310 -21.37 6.54 24.91
CA SER A 310 -21.63 5.72 26.10
C SER A 310 -21.82 6.51 27.41
N GLN A 311 -22.30 7.76 27.38
CA GLN A 311 -22.51 8.62 28.55
C GLN A 311 -23.99 8.83 28.91
N GLU A 312 -24.92 8.06 28.34
CA GLU A 312 -26.31 8.02 28.82
C GLU A 312 -26.64 6.71 29.52
#